data_d5a6ae867cb55e83b92a14947d8d9f1c
#
_entry.id   d5a6ae867cb55e83b92a14947d8d9f1c
#
_cell.length_a   1.000
_cell.length_b   1.000
_cell.length_c   1.000
_cell.angle_alpha   90.00
_cell.angle_beta   90.00
_cell.angle_gamma   90.00
#
_symmetry.space_group_name_H-M   'P 1'
#
loop_
_entity.id
_entity.type
_entity.pdbx_description
1 polymer ?
#
loop_
_entity_poly.entity_id
_entity_poly.type
_entity_poly.pdbx_seq_one_letter_code
_entity_poly.pdbx_strand_id
1 'polypeptide(L)'
;TGEEPYNIAMAVDSALGIKRSSWSVSITATDVSTRALTAARKAEYPESELSSMAPDWVKNYMTKLPNGNYQVCDNIRRVVAFSQFNLMDPFPPHMYDVIFCRNVMIYFKQATSQAIINKFYQRTNEGGYLFIGHSESISHSDNPYKYVKPSIFHKVTK
;
A
#
# COMPACT_ATOMS: atom_id res chain seq x y z
N THR A 1 6.52 1.88 -8.69
CA THR A 1 7.20 3.15 -8.41
C THR A 1 6.26 4.22 -7.83
N GLY A 2 5.48 3.83 -6.82
CA GLY A 2 4.58 4.73 -6.10
C GLY A 2 3.12 4.65 -6.51
N GLU A 3 2.80 3.95 -7.59
CA GLU A 3 1.44 3.81 -8.11
C GLU A 3 0.49 3.22 -7.07
N GLU A 4 0.88 2.13 -6.43
CA GLU A 4 0.04 1.47 -5.44
C GLU A 4 -0.25 2.33 -4.21
N PRO A 5 0.74 2.92 -3.50
CA PRO A 5 0.44 3.75 -2.34
C PRO A 5 -0.37 5.01 -2.68
N TYR A 6 -0.18 5.62 -3.85
CA TYR A 6 -1.01 6.74 -4.26
C TYR A 6 -2.43 6.30 -4.61
N ASN A 7 -2.61 5.16 -5.27
CA ASN A 7 -3.94 4.59 -5.52
C ASN A 7 -4.68 4.27 -4.21
N ILE A 8 -3.98 3.73 -3.21
CA ILE A 8 -4.55 3.51 -1.88
C ILE A 8 -4.98 4.84 -1.25
N ALA A 9 -4.12 5.87 -1.32
CA ALA A 9 -4.45 7.21 -0.79
C ALA A 9 -5.67 7.82 -1.46
N MET A 10 -5.75 7.72 -2.79
CA MET A 10 -6.92 8.19 -3.57
C MET A 10 -8.18 7.41 -3.21
N ALA A 11 -8.09 6.09 -3.06
CA ALA A 11 -9.22 5.25 -2.68
C ALA A 11 -9.75 5.61 -1.29
N VAL A 12 -8.87 5.84 -0.33
CA VAL A 12 -9.25 6.28 1.02
C VAL A 12 -9.88 7.67 0.99
N ASP A 13 -9.29 8.62 0.26
CA ASP A 13 -9.81 9.97 0.12
C ASP A 13 -11.22 9.96 -0.50
N SER A 14 -11.40 9.21 -1.59
CA SER A 14 -12.69 9.03 -2.25
C SER A 14 -13.74 8.37 -1.36
N ALA A 15 -13.36 7.35 -0.60
CA ALA A 15 -14.26 6.63 0.30
C ALA A 15 -14.72 7.50 1.49
N LEU A 16 -13.82 8.32 2.03
CA LEU A 16 -14.13 9.22 3.13
C LEU A 16 -14.96 10.43 2.68
N GLY A 17 -14.76 10.92 1.46
CA GLY A 17 -15.49 12.05 0.89
C GLY A 17 -15.54 13.24 1.84
N ILE A 18 -16.75 13.72 2.18
CA ILE A 18 -16.95 14.85 3.08
C ILE A 18 -16.45 14.62 4.51
N LYS A 19 -16.28 13.36 4.93
CA LYS A 19 -15.73 12.99 6.26
C LYS A 19 -14.21 13.03 6.31
N ARG A 20 -13.52 13.30 5.18
CA ARG A 20 -12.06 13.27 5.09
C ARG A 20 -11.36 14.12 6.15
N SER A 21 -11.91 15.30 6.46
CA SER A 21 -11.37 16.22 7.45
C SER A 21 -11.43 15.70 8.90
N SER A 22 -12.29 14.72 9.17
CA SER A 22 -12.43 14.08 10.48
C SER A 22 -11.51 12.88 10.68
N TRP A 23 -10.72 12.53 9.66
CA TRP A 23 -9.82 11.36 9.67
C TRP A 23 -8.36 11.79 9.51
N SER A 24 -7.51 11.24 10.35
CA SER A 24 -6.05 11.29 10.15
C SER A 24 -5.62 10.07 9.36
N VAL A 25 -5.20 10.28 8.12
CA VAL A 25 -4.71 9.22 7.23
C VAL A 25 -3.21 9.36 7.05
N SER A 26 -2.48 8.29 7.30
CA SER A 26 -1.03 8.20 7.09
C SER A 26 -0.70 6.88 6.40
N ILE A 27 0.04 6.93 5.32
CA ILE A 27 0.47 5.76 4.55
C ILE A 27 1.99 5.74 4.55
N THR A 28 2.57 4.66 5.07
CA THR A 28 4.01 4.40 4.97
C THR A 28 4.24 3.42 3.82
N ALA A 29 4.92 3.87 2.79
CA ALA A 29 5.29 3.06 1.64
C ALA A 29 6.79 2.76 1.66
N THR A 30 7.16 1.50 1.50
CA THR A 30 8.55 1.07 1.59
C THR A 30 8.98 0.27 0.37
N ASP A 31 10.25 0.40 0.02
CA ASP A 31 10.89 -0.40 -1.01
C ASP A 31 12.38 -0.58 -0.66
N VAL A 32 13.01 -1.63 -1.14
CA VAL A 32 14.47 -1.81 -1.01
C VAL A 32 15.23 -0.96 -2.01
N SER A 33 14.61 -0.59 -3.13
CA SER A 33 15.20 0.17 -4.22
C SER A 33 15.12 1.68 -3.99
N THR A 34 16.25 2.32 -3.74
CA THR A 34 16.34 3.78 -3.66
C THR A 34 15.92 4.47 -4.94
N ARG A 35 16.18 3.83 -6.11
CA ARG A 35 15.73 4.33 -7.42
C ARG A 35 14.19 4.36 -7.52
N ALA A 36 13.52 3.29 -7.09
CA ALA A 36 12.07 3.21 -7.06
C ALA A 36 11.48 4.28 -6.12
N LEU A 37 12.07 4.46 -4.95
CA LEU A 37 11.65 5.47 -3.97
C LEU A 37 11.85 6.90 -4.49
N THR A 38 12.92 7.17 -5.22
CA THR A 38 13.16 8.48 -5.83
C THR A 38 12.11 8.80 -6.89
N ALA A 39 11.76 7.83 -7.75
CA ALA A 39 10.69 7.97 -8.73
C ALA A 39 9.33 8.18 -8.04
N ALA A 40 9.03 7.38 -7.02
CA ALA A 40 7.79 7.48 -6.26
C ALA A 40 7.59 8.84 -5.62
N ARG A 41 8.65 9.44 -5.04
CA ARG A 41 8.57 10.79 -4.43
C ARG A 41 8.29 11.90 -5.42
N LYS A 42 8.69 11.74 -6.69
CA LYS A 42 8.34 12.70 -7.75
C LYS A 42 6.85 12.67 -8.05
N ALA A 43 6.21 11.52 -7.90
CA ALA A 43 4.78 11.30 -8.16
C ALA A 43 4.35 11.75 -9.57
N GLU A 44 5.24 11.61 -10.55
CA GLU A 44 5.03 11.99 -11.95
C GLU A 44 4.93 10.74 -12.83
N TYR A 45 3.91 10.72 -13.66
CA TYR A 45 3.59 9.59 -14.53
C TYR A 45 3.26 10.08 -15.95
N PRO A 46 3.70 9.39 -17.00
CA PRO A 46 3.31 9.70 -18.36
C PRO A 46 1.81 9.42 -18.56
N GLU A 47 1.18 10.15 -19.49
CA GLU A 47 -0.26 10.01 -19.78
C GLU A 47 -0.65 8.55 -20.13
N SER A 48 0.25 7.79 -20.76
CA SER A 48 0.04 6.39 -21.12
C SER A 48 -0.21 5.48 -19.91
N GLU A 49 0.35 5.80 -18.75
CA GLU A 49 0.15 5.03 -17.51
C GLU A 49 -1.19 5.32 -16.84
N LEU A 50 -1.86 6.41 -17.21
CA LEU A 50 -3.16 6.78 -16.66
C LEU A 50 -4.35 6.14 -17.40
N SER A 51 -4.09 5.40 -18.47
CA SER A 51 -5.13 4.80 -19.32
C SER A 51 -6.06 3.83 -18.59
N SER A 52 -5.59 3.20 -17.52
CA SER A 52 -6.37 2.32 -16.66
C SER A 52 -7.11 3.03 -15.51
N MET A 53 -6.82 4.31 -15.30
CA MET A 53 -7.44 5.11 -14.25
C MET A 53 -8.77 5.70 -14.74
N ALA A 54 -9.79 5.68 -13.88
CA ALA A 54 -11.08 6.30 -14.20
C ALA A 54 -10.90 7.80 -14.50
N PRO A 55 -11.56 8.35 -15.54
CA PRO A 55 -11.42 9.76 -15.93
C PRO A 55 -11.65 10.76 -14.78
N ASP A 56 -12.64 10.49 -13.92
CA ASP A 56 -12.93 11.32 -12.75
C ASP A 56 -11.78 11.31 -11.73
N TRP A 57 -11.08 10.20 -11.59
CA TRP A 57 -9.92 10.11 -10.72
C TRP A 57 -8.74 10.90 -11.28
N VAL A 58 -8.51 10.83 -12.59
CA VAL A 58 -7.49 11.66 -13.25
C VAL A 58 -7.79 13.14 -13.00
N LYS A 59 -9.04 13.55 -13.22
CA LYS A 59 -9.47 14.95 -13.01
C LYS A 59 -9.32 15.41 -11.56
N ASN A 60 -9.63 14.55 -10.59
CA ASN A 60 -9.67 14.93 -9.18
C ASN A 60 -8.30 14.85 -8.50
N TYR A 61 -7.42 13.94 -8.95
CA TYR A 61 -6.19 13.60 -8.23
C TYR A 61 -4.90 13.83 -9.01
N MET A 62 -4.98 14.18 -10.29
CA MET A 62 -3.81 14.37 -11.14
C MET A 62 -3.79 15.79 -11.73
N THR A 63 -2.60 16.37 -11.80
CA THR A 63 -2.36 17.67 -12.42
C THR A 63 -1.45 17.51 -13.61
N LYS A 64 -1.87 17.99 -14.79
CA LYS A 64 -1.03 17.95 -15.99
C LYS A 64 0.11 18.97 -15.86
N LEU A 65 1.33 18.48 -16.11
CA LEU A 65 2.55 19.29 -16.08
C LEU A 65 2.89 19.86 -17.48
N PRO A 66 3.72 20.92 -17.57
CA PRO A 66 4.14 21.49 -18.85
C PRO A 66 4.87 20.52 -19.78
N ASN A 67 5.54 19.49 -19.21
CA ASN A 67 6.24 18.44 -19.98
C ASN A 67 5.29 17.36 -20.54
N GLY A 68 3.97 17.46 -20.33
CA GLY A 68 2.96 16.50 -20.76
C GLY A 68 2.71 15.34 -19.79
N ASN A 69 3.53 15.17 -18.76
CA ASN A 69 3.28 14.23 -17.69
C ASN A 69 2.18 14.71 -16.75
N TYR A 70 1.73 13.81 -15.89
CA TYR A 70 0.78 14.12 -14.81
C TYR A 70 1.44 13.88 -13.46
N GLN A 71 1.15 14.75 -12.51
CA GLN A 71 1.61 14.63 -11.15
C GLN A 71 0.43 14.41 -10.20
N VAL A 72 0.60 13.52 -9.22
CA VAL A 72 -0.36 13.34 -8.14
C VAL A 72 -0.50 14.64 -7.35
N CYS A 73 -1.74 15.05 -7.03
CA CYS A 73 -2.01 16.30 -6.33
C CYS A 73 -1.46 16.31 -4.89
N ASP A 74 -1.21 17.49 -4.35
CA ASP A 74 -0.54 17.69 -3.06
C ASP A 74 -1.25 17.07 -1.87
N ASN A 75 -2.58 17.12 -1.83
CA ASN A 75 -3.35 16.54 -0.73
C ASN A 75 -3.21 15.02 -0.64
N ILE A 76 -3.00 14.34 -1.77
CA ILE A 76 -2.72 12.89 -1.82
C ILE A 76 -1.25 12.63 -1.50
N ARG A 77 -0.31 13.38 -2.06
CA ARG A 77 1.12 13.18 -1.81
C ARG A 77 1.48 13.34 -0.33
N ARG A 78 0.87 14.29 0.37
CA ARG A 78 1.17 14.60 1.78
C ARG A 78 0.84 13.48 2.75
N VAL A 79 -0.07 12.59 2.42
CA VAL A 79 -0.43 11.47 3.31
C VAL A 79 0.43 10.22 3.10
N VAL A 80 1.33 10.23 2.09
CA VAL A 80 2.20 9.10 1.76
C VAL A 80 3.65 9.46 2.08
N ALA A 81 4.26 8.70 2.98
CA ALA A 81 5.68 8.79 3.31
C ALA A 81 6.43 7.59 2.73
N PHE A 82 7.54 7.85 2.04
CA PHE A 82 8.38 6.81 1.44
C PHE A 82 9.67 6.62 2.23
N SER A 83 10.03 5.36 2.53
CA SER A 83 11.29 5.00 3.18
C SER A 83 11.87 3.71 2.62
N GLN A 84 13.20 3.59 2.71
CA GLN A 84 13.86 2.34 2.37
C GLN A 84 13.68 1.34 3.50
N PHE A 85 13.23 0.13 3.18
CA PHE A 85 13.07 -0.93 4.14
C PHE A 85 13.16 -2.31 3.46
N ASN A 86 13.84 -3.24 4.12
CA ASN A 86 13.89 -4.64 3.71
C ASN A 86 13.01 -5.48 4.65
N LEU A 87 12.09 -6.27 4.10
CA LEU A 87 11.20 -7.15 4.88
C LEU A 87 11.94 -8.21 5.71
N MET A 88 13.21 -8.47 5.38
CA MET A 88 14.04 -9.37 6.17
C MET A 88 14.54 -8.73 7.47
N ASP A 89 14.59 -7.40 7.54
CA ASP A 89 15.03 -6.67 8.72
C ASP A 89 13.99 -6.69 9.85
N PRO A 90 14.38 -6.35 11.09
CA PRO A 90 13.44 -6.13 12.19
C PRO A 90 12.44 -5.03 11.86
N PHE A 91 11.15 -5.31 12.06
CA PHE A 91 10.10 -4.32 11.79
C PHE A 91 10.11 -3.23 12.87
N PRO A 92 9.93 -1.96 12.47
CA PRO A 92 9.81 -0.87 13.43
C PRO A 92 8.60 -1.09 14.35
N PRO A 93 8.63 -0.55 15.59
CA PRO A 93 7.58 -0.76 16.59
C PRO A 93 6.30 0.05 16.30
N HIS A 94 5.94 0.16 15.04
CA HIS A 94 4.75 0.88 14.59
C HIS A 94 3.60 -0.11 14.34
N MET A 95 2.38 0.30 14.66
CA MET A 95 1.17 -0.50 14.42
C MET A 95 0.38 0.09 13.26
N TYR A 96 -0.27 -0.77 12.49
CA TYR A 96 -1.00 -0.41 11.29
C TYR A 96 -2.41 -0.98 11.32
N ASP A 97 -3.37 -0.23 10.81
CA ASP A 97 -4.75 -0.70 10.63
C ASP A 97 -4.89 -1.56 9.38
N VAL A 98 -4.06 -1.29 8.37
CA VAL A 98 -4.03 -2.06 7.12
C VAL A 98 -2.59 -2.19 6.63
N ILE A 99 -2.22 -3.39 6.23
CA ILE A 99 -0.94 -3.67 5.58
C ILE A 99 -1.21 -4.20 4.17
N PHE A 100 -0.52 -3.61 3.18
CA PHE A 100 -0.47 -4.11 1.81
C PHE A 100 0.92 -4.69 1.54
N CYS A 101 0.99 -5.97 1.18
CA CYS A 101 2.22 -6.62 0.73
C CYS A 101 1.91 -7.44 -0.52
N ARG A 102 2.06 -6.83 -1.68
CA ARG A 102 1.67 -7.42 -2.96
C ARG A 102 2.87 -7.60 -3.87
N ASN A 103 2.91 -8.75 -4.55
CA ASN A 103 3.91 -9.10 -5.56
C ASN A 103 5.36 -9.12 -5.03
N VAL A 104 5.53 -9.45 -3.75
CA VAL A 104 6.84 -9.50 -3.08
C VAL A 104 7.14 -10.91 -2.57
N MET A 105 6.16 -11.57 -1.95
CA MET A 105 6.34 -12.90 -1.34
C MET A 105 6.56 -14.00 -2.37
N ILE A 106 6.22 -13.78 -3.64
CA ILE A 106 6.48 -14.70 -4.75
C ILE A 106 7.98 -14.99 -4.94
N TYR A 107 8.85 -14.13 -4.44
CA TYR A 107 10.30 -14.27 -4.52
C TYR A 107 10.91 -15.03 -3.33
N PHE A 108 10.12 -15.36 -2.31
CA PHE A 108 10.58 -15.99 -1.09
C PHE A 108 10.17 -17.47 -1.01
N LYS A 109 10.96 -18.26 -0.28
CA LYS A 109 10.57 -19.59 0.13
C LYS A 109 9.42 -19.54 1.13
N GLN A 110 8.60 -20.57 1.18
CA GLN A 110 7.42 -20.64 2.05
C GLN A 110 7.71 -20.29 3.52
N ALA A 111 8.79 -20.84 4.09
CA ALA A 111 9.18 -20.54 5.47
C ALA A 111 9.48 -19.05 5.71
N THR A 112 10.14 -18.40 4.73
CA THR A 112 10.44 -16.96 4.79
C THR A 112 9.16 -16.14 4.69
N SER A 113 8.27 -16.48 3.76
CA SER A 113 6.96 -15.82 3.63
C SER A 113 6.14 -15.93 4.90
N GLN A 114 6.12 -17.12 5.53
CA GLN A 114 5.42 -17.33 6.80
C GLN A 114 6.01 -16.47 7.93
N ALA A 115 7.33 -16.37 8.02
CA ALA A 115 7.99 -15.50 9.01
C ALA A 115 7.63 -14.03 8.82
N ILE A 116 7.55 -13.55 7.57
CA ILE A 116 7.13 -12.18 7.23
C ILE A 116 5.66 -11.97 7.62
N ILE A 117 4.77 -12.90 7.32
CA ILE A 117 3.35 -12.83 7.69
C ILE A 117 3.19 -12.74 9.21
N ASN A 118 3.96 -13.50 9.97
CA ASN A 118 3.95 -13.41 11.43
C ASN A 118 4.42 -12.04 11.93
N LYS A 119 5.43 -11.44 11.30
CA LYS A 119 5.86 -10.06 11.60
C LYS A 119 4.73 -9.06 11.27
N PHE A 120 4.04 -9.19 10.15
CA PHE A 120 2.89 -8.35 9.81
C PHE A 120 1.79 -8.47 10.85
N TYR A 121 1.46 -9.70 11.27
CA TYR A 121 0.43 -9.93 12.30
C TYR A 121 0.75 -9.20 13.60
N GLN A 122 2.01 -9.22 14.03
CA GLN A 122 2.46 -8.50 15.23
C GLN A 122 2.36 -6.98 15.09
N ARG A 123 2.36 -6.46 13.87
CA ARG A 123 2.29 -5.02 13.55
C ARG A 123 0.92 -4.57 13.03
N THR A 124 -0.05 -5.47 12.95
CA THR A 124 -1.42 -5.12 12.62
C THR A 124 -2.22 -4.89 13.90
N ASN A 125 -2.99 -3.79 13.95
CA ASN A 125 -3.95 -3.54 15.02
C ASN A 125 -5.02 -4.62 15.08
N GLU A 126 -5.62 -4.84 16.25
CA GLU A 126 -6.81 -5.68 16.37
C GLU A 126 -7.92 -5.11 15.47
N GLY A 127 -8.58 -5.99 14.71
CA GLY A 127 -9.55 -5.58 13.70
C GLY A 127 -8.94 -5.08 12.38
N GLY A 128 -7.62 -5.08 12.26
CA GLY A 128 -6.91 -4.65 11.04
C GLY A 128 -6.84 -5.73 9.96
N TYR A 129 -6.34 -5.33 8.79
CA TYR A 129 -6.34 -6.18 7.59
C TYR A 129 -4.95 -6.32 6.98
N LEU A 130 -4.72 -7.47 6.34
CA LEU A 130 -3.59 -7.73 5.45
C LEU A 130 -4.11 -7.99 4.04
N PHE A 131 -3.56 -7.27 3.05
CA PHE A 131 -3.80 -7.47 1.63
C PHE A 131 -2.53 -8.00 0.97
N ILE A 132 -2.65 -9.09 0.20
CA ILE A 132 -1.56 -9.70 -0.59
C ILE A 132 -1.87 -9.64 -2.08
N GLY A 133 -0.89 -9.98 -2.92
CA GLY A 133 -1.10 -10.08 -4.37
C GLY A 133 -1.95 -11.29 -4.75
N HIS A 134 -2.61 -11.21 -5.90
CA HIS A 134 -3.49 -12.28 -6.39
C HIS A 134 -2.76 -13.58 -6.69
N SER A 135 -1.47 -13.50 -7.04
CA SER A 135 -0.62 -14.67 -7.32
C SER A 135 0.06 -15.20 -6.06
N GLU A 136 -0.17 -14.59 -4.91
CA GLU A 136 0.42 -14.97 -3.64
C GLU A 136 -0.60 -15.77 -2.83
N SER A 137 -0.13 -16.81 -2.17
CA SER A 137 -0.94 -17.64 -1.28
C SER A 137 -0.30 -17.74 0.09
N ILE A 138 -1.12 -17.73 1.11
CA ILE A 138 -0.70 -17.99 2.49
C ILE A 138 -1.25 -19.37 2.88
N SER A 139 -0.42 -20.18 3.53
CA SER A 139 -0.87 -21.45 4.09
C SER A 139 -2.05 -21.22 5.04
N HIS A 140 -3.11 -21.99 4.88
CA HIS A 140 -4.28 -21.87 5.76
C HIS A 140 -4.02 -22.47 7.16
N SER A 141 -3.07 -23.42 7.28
CA SER A 141 -2.82 -24.13 8.55
C SER A 141 -2.07 -23.30 9.59
N ASP A 142 -1.18 -22.40 9.13
CA ASP A 142 -0.26 -21.66 10.02
C ASP A 142 -0.48 -20.15 9.96
N ASN A 143 -1.59 -19.71 9.37
CA ASN A 143 -1.89 -18.31 9.21
C ASN A 143 -2.52 -17.72 10.48
N PRO A 144 -1.90 -16.73 11.12
CA PRO A 144 -2.48 -16.09 12.29
C PRO A 144 -3.69 -15.20 11.99
N TYR A 145 -3.85 -14.79 10.72
CA TYR A 145 -5.01 -14.04 10.26
C TYR A 145 -6.17 -14.95 9.86
N LYS A 146 -7.39 -14.46 10.00
CA LYS A 146 -8.59 -15.10 9.45
C LYS A 146 -8.75 -14.75 7.98
N TYR A 147 -8.98 -15.74 7.13
CA TYR A 147 -9.32 -15.54 5.73
C TYR A 147 -10.67 -14.84 5.58
N VAL A 148 -10.74 -13.82 4.73
CA VAL A 148 -11.99 -13.09 4.40
C VAL A 148 -12.44 -13.44 2.98
N LYS A 149 -11.56 -13.22 2.00
CA LYS A 149 -11.73 -13.54 0.58
C LYS A 149 -10.36 -13.56 -0.10
N PRO A 150 -10.24 -13.97 -1.37
CA PRO A 150 -8.95 -13.99 -2.07
C PRO A 150 -8.14 -12.73 -1.82
N SER A 151 -6.88 -12.90 -1.42
CA SER A 151 -5.91 -11.83 -1.14
C SER A 151 -6.21 -10.94 0.08
N ILE A 152 -7.28 -11.21 0.85
CA ILE A 152 -7.67 -10.36 2.01
C ILE A 152 -7.80 -11.21 3.28
N PHE A 153 -7.11 -10.78 4.31
CA PHE A 153 -7.03 -11.42 5.62
C PHE A 153 -7.29 -10.41 6.73
N HIS A 154 -7.88 -10.87 7.82
CA HIS A 154 -8.34 -10.03 8.93
C HIS A 154 -7.73 -10.50 10.24
N LYS A 155 -7.20 -9.59 11.03
CA LYS A 155 -6.78 -9.84 12.41
C LYS A 155 -8.01 -9.72 13.32
N VAL A 156 -8.52 -10.85 13.77
CA VAL A 156 -9.71 -10.91 14.62
C VAL A 156 -9.34 -10.44 16.03
N THR A 157 -10.17 -9.58 16.61
CA THR A 157 -10.09 -9.19 18.02
C THR A 157 -10.29 -10.43 18.90
N LYS A 158 -9.42 -10.64 19.87
CA LYS A 158 -9.55 -11.70 20.87
C LYS A 158 -10.57 -11.34 21.94
#